data_4c18415ab2203d9b8f15e44329f0ccd5
#
_entry.id   4c18415ab2203d9b8f15e44329f0ccd5
#
_cell.length_a   1.000
_cell.length_b   1.000
_cell.length_c   1.000
_cell.angle_alpha   90.00
_cell.angle_beta   90.00
_cell.angle_gamma   90.00
#
_symmetry.space_group_name_H-M   'P 1'
#
loop_
_entity.id
_entity.type
_entity.pdbx_description
1 polymer ?
#
loop_
_entity_poly.entity_id
_entity_poly.type
_entity_poly.pdbx_seq_one_letter_code
_entity_poly.pdbx_strand_id
1 'polypeptide(L)'
;KVLDYFSKNPQPQLYIRELPIEVHTKFIERHNTLIGELLDIVIKEYINTNEKEFEKRYNLHYDEPTVRMRLLDKTLAKKFFYGLDDITIPVSQFLKLQIPISNVYIVENKVNFLTFPPVANSVVIWGKGYGVVSIKESELLKNTELIYWGDLDAQGFEILSQFRGYFAHVKSMLMDKATFDKYFENDSGTPSKVNVELNLTTEEENLYQYIKANNYRLEQEKIPQRYVIEQLKCQLD
;
A
#
# COMPACT_ATOMS: atom_id res chain seq x y z
N LYS A 1 -0.74 -33.95 -18.47
CA LYS A 1 -1.29 -32.78 -19.18
C LYS A 1 -0.71 -31.48 -18.64
N VAL A 2 -0.82 -31.17 -17.30
CA VAL A 2 -0.28 -29.92 -16.73
C VAL A 2 1.22 -29.82 -16.99
N LEU A 3 2.00 -30.77 -16.54
CA LEU A 3 3.46 -30.79 -16.70
C LEU A 3 3.90 -30.76 -18.17
N ASP A 4 3.20 -31.50 -19.03
CA ASP A 4 3.48 -31.50 -20.48
C ASP A 4 3.20 -30.14 -21.13
N TYR A 5 2.16 -29.42 -20.67
CA TYR A 5 1.90 -28.07 -21.12
C TYR A 5 3.02 -27.11 -20.69
N PHE A 6 3.37 -27.10 -19.40
CA PHE A 6 4.40 -26.21 -18.87
C PHE A 6 5.79 -26.51 -19.45
N SER A 7 6.12 -27.77 -19.73
CA SER A 7 7.38 -28.11 -20.39
C SER A 7 7.54 -27.48 -21.78
N LYS A 8 6.42 -27.24 -22.47
CA LYS A 8 6.39 -26.59 -23.79
C LYS A 8 6.17 -25.07 -23.69
N ASN A 9 5.53 -24.59 -22.63
CA ASN A 9 5.16 -23.20 -22.38
C ASN A 9 5.51 -22.81 -20.92
N PRO A 10 6.80 -22.65 -20.59
CA PRO A 10 7.25 -22.49 -19.20
C PRO A 10 6.86 -21.15 -18.56
N GLN A 11 6.46 -20.15 -19.37
CA GLN A 11 6.02 -18.83 -18.90
C GLN A 11 4.71 -18.45 -19.59
N PRO A 12 3.58 -19.09 -19.26
CA PRO A 12 2.35 -18.97 -20.03
C PRO A 12 1.72 -17.56 -19.97
N GLN A 13 1.89 -16.81 -18.89
CA GLN A 13 1.27 -15.49 -18.68
C GLN A 13 -0.25 -15.50 -18.92
N LEU A 14 -0.90 -16.53 -18.41
CA LEU A 14 -2.34 -16.78 -18.50
C LEU A 14 -2.88 -17.06 -17.10
N TYR A 15 -4.15 -16.83 -16.85
CA TYR A 15 -4.81 -17.37 -15.67
C TYR A 15 -4.89 -18.91 -15.77
N ILE A 16 -4.91 -19.61 -14.64
CA ILE A 16 -5.06 -21.10 -14.61
C ILE A 16 -6.24 -21.56 -15.49
N ARG A 17 -7.33 -20.76 -15.47
CA ARG A 17 -8.54 -21.09 -16.26
C ARG A 17 -8.35 -20.97 -17.77
N GLU A 18 -7.39 -20.17 -18.22
CA GLU A 18 -7.12 -19.94 -19.63
C GLU A 18 -6.15 -20.94 -20.24
N LEU A 19 -5.52 -21.78 -19.39
CA LEU A 19 -4.59 -22.79 -19.88
C LEU A 19 -5.32 -23.74 -20.84
N PRO A 20 -4.80 -23.93 -22.08
CA PRO A 20 -5.44 -24.79 -23.10
C PRO A 20 -5.19 -26.26 -22.81
N ILE A 21 -5.60 -26.72 -21.65
CA ILE A 21 -5.46 -28.08 -21.17
C ILE A 21 -6.80 -28.61 -20.65
N GLU A 22 -7.10 -29.87 -20.95
CA GLU A 22 -8.30 -30.53 -20.44
C GLU A 22 -8.11 -30.98 -18.98
N VAL A 23 -7.91 -29.99 -18.09
CA VAL A 23 -7.79 -30.19 -16.64
C VAL A 23 -8.61 -29.10 -15.95
N HIS A 24 -9.45 -29.51 -15.02
CA HIS A 24 -10.31 -28.58 -14.30
C HIS A 24 -9.49 -27.66 -13.38
N THR A 25 -9.75 -26.34 -13.41
CA THR A 25 -9.05 -25.34 -12.58
C THR A 25 -8.95 -25.75 -11.10
N LYS A 26 -10.06 -26.19 -10.50
CA LYS A 26 -10.08 -26.67 -9.10
C LYS A 26 -9.18 -27.89 -8.84
N PHE A 27 -8.86 -28.68 -9.85
CA PHE A 27 -7.90 -29.76 -9.67
C PHE A 27 -6.49 -29.20 -9.48
N ILE A 28 -6.10 -28.22 -10.30
CA ILE A 28 -4.79 -27.56 -10.19
C ILE A 28 -4.69 -26.82 -8.84
N GLU A 29 -5.72 -26.06 -8.45
CA GLU A 29 -5.77 -25.33 -7.17
C GLU A 29 -5.63 -26.28 -5.96
N ARG A 30 -6.33 -27.42 -5.97
CA ARG A 30 -6.27 -28.40 -4.86
C ARG A 30 -4.95 -29.16 -4.77
N HIS A 31 -4.22 -29.27 -5.87
CA HIS A 31 -2.98 -30.03 -5.95
C HIS A 31 -1.78 -29.14 -6.30
N ASN A 32 -1.90 -27.82 -6.07
CA ASN A 32 -0.88 -26.83 -6.42
C ASN A 32 0.49 -27.15 -5.80
N THR A 33 0.53 -27.66 -4.56
CA THR A 33 1.78 -28.05 -3.89
C THR A 33 2.49 -29.16 -4.65
N LEU A 34 1.79 -30.27 -4.93
CA LEU A 34 2.37 -31.41 -5.66
C LEU A 34 2.75 -31.04 -7.10
N ILE A 35 1.86 -30.30 -7.78
CA ILE A 35 2.12 -29.83 -9.15
C ILE A 35 3.33 -28.90 -9.14
N GLY A 36 3.44 -28.03 -8.14
CA GLY A 36 4.56 -27.12 -7.96
C GLY A 36 5.89 -27.85 -7.77
N GLU A 37 5.95 -28.84 -6.87
CA GLU A 37 7.15 -29.65 -6.69
C GLU A 37 7.63 -30.32 -8.00
N LEU A 38 6.69 -30.78 -8.80
CA LEU A 38 7.00 -31.37 -10.10
C LEU A 38 7.41 -30.31 -11.14
N LEU A 39 6.79 -29.15 -11.15
CA LEU A 39 7.17 -28.03 -12.03
C LEU A 39 8.56 -27.48 -11.66
N ASP A 40 8.93 -27.45 -10.39
CA ASP A 40 10.27 -27.05 -9.94
C ASP A 40 11.38 -27.92 -10.54
N ILE A 41 11.04 -29.15 -10.96
CA ILE A 41 11.97 -30.05 -11.66
C ILE A 41 11.89 -29.84 -13.17
N VAL A 42 10.66 -29.80 -13.72
CA VAL A 42 10.41 -29.82 -15.17
C VAL A 42 10.78 -28.50 -15.86
N ILE A 43 10.56 -27.37 -15.17
CA ILE A 43 10.82 -26.03 -15.73
C ILE A 43 11.74 -25.18 -14.83
N LYS A 44 12.67 -25.81 -14.15
CA LYS A 44 13.57 -25.24 -13.14
C LYS A 44 14.18 -23.87 -13.53
N GLU A 45 14.55 -23.71 -14.79
CA GLU A 45 15.21 -22.48 -15.29
C GLU A 45 14.25 -21.30 -15.48
N TYR A 46 12.94 -21.53 -15.44
CA TYR A 46 11.91 -20.55 -15.75
C TYR A 46 11.07 -20.14 -14.53
N ILE A 47 11.31 -20.75 -13.38
CA ILE A 47 10.56 -20.45 -12.16
C ILE A 47 11.07 -19.17 -11.48
N ASN A 48 10.16 -18.42 -10.88
CA ASN A 48 10.52 -17.31 -10.00
C ASN A 48 10.80 -17.84 -8.59
N THR A 49 12.07 -18.10 -8.28
CA THR A 49 12.51 -18.72 -7.01
C THR A 49 12.24 -17.85 -5.79
N ASN A 50 12.05 -16.53 -5.96
CA ASN A 50 11.75 -15.59 -4.88
C ASN A 50 10.28 -15.61 -4.46
N GLU A 51 9.41 -16.20 -5.29
CA GLU A 51 7.98 -16.27 -5.06
C GLU A 51 7.56 -17.65 -4.50
N LYS A 52 6.66 -17.62 -3.52
CA LYS A 52 6.09 -18.83 -2.92
C LYS A 52 4.69 -19.15 -3.43
N GLU A 53 3.94 -18.12 -3.87
CA GLU A 53 2.61 -18.31 -4.41
C GLU A 53 2.69 -18.99 -5.79
N PHE A 54 1.85 -19.98 -6.00
CA PHE A 54 1.89 -20.86 -7.18
C PHE A 54 1.86 -20.07 -8.49
N GLU A 55 0.91 -19.14 -8.61
CA GLU A 55 0.71 -18.36 -9.83
C GLU A 55 1.95 -17.49 -10.13
N LYS A 56 2.47 -16.80 -9.13
CA LYS A 56 3.65 -15.92 -9.28
C LYS A 56 4.90 -16.72 -9.58
N ARG A 57 5.06 -17.89 -8.91
CA ARG A 57 6.22 -18.75 -9.07
C ARG A 57 6.32 -19.30 -10.48
N TYR A 58 5.19 -19.66 -11.11
CA TYR A 58 5.13 -20.29 -12.44
C TYR A 58 4.67 -19.36 -13.54
N ASN A 59 4.82 -18.03 -13.36
CA ASN A 59 4.54 -16.98 -14.34
C ASN A 59 3.10 -17.05 -14.89
N LEU A 60 2.15 -17.34 -14.01
CA LEU A 60 0.71 -17.26 -14.28
C LEU A 60 0.16 -15.90 -13.90
N HIS A 61 -0.93 -15.50 -14.52
CA HIS A 61 -1.72 -14.37 -14.05
C HIS A 61 -2.48 -14.73 -12.77
N TYR A 62 -2.63 -13.77 -11.88
CA TYR A 62 -3.32 -13.90 -10.60
C TYR A 62 -4.14 -12.66 -10.30
N ASP A 63 -5.01 -12.73 -9.29
CA ASP A 63 -5.76 -11.57 -8.79
C ASP A 63 -4.81 -10.66 -8.00
N GLU A 64 -4.39 -9.59 -8.66
CA GLU A 64 -3.41 -8.67 -8.09
C GLU A 64 -4.01 -7.83 -6.96
N PRO A 65 -3.24 -7.48 -5.94
CA PRO A 65 -3.61 -6.42 -5.01
C PRO A 65 -3.94 -5.13 -5.77
N THR A 66 -4.88 -4.37 -5.24
CA THR A 66 -5.32 -3.12 -5.87
C THR A 66 -4.97 -1.91 -5.03
N VAL A 67 -4.68 -0.80 -5.71
CA VAL A 67 -4.51 0.52 -5.10
C VAL A 67 -5.78 1.32 -5.35
N ARG A 68 -6.44 1.78 -4.27
CA ARG A 68 -7.56 2.73 -4.36
C ARG A 68 -7.05 4.12 -4.07
N MET A 69 -7.34 5.04 -4.99
CA MET A 69 -6.94 6.44 -4.88
C MET A 69 -8.07 7.38 -5.23
N ARG A 70 -8.04 8.59 -4.67
CA ARG A 70 -8.93 9.68 -5.06
C ARG A 70 -8.13 10.86 -5.57
N LEU A 71 -8.56 11.40 -6.70
CA LEU A 71 -8.06 12.67 -7.25
C LEU A 71 -8.66 13.81 -6.42
N LEU A 72 -7.83 14.55 -5.68
CA LEU A 72 -8.27 15.69 -4.87
C LEU A 72 -8.47 16.96 -5.70
N ASP A 73 -7.93 16.97 -6.92
CA ASP A 73 -8.08 18.00 -7.91
C ASP A 73 -9.06 17.59 -9.02
N LYS A 74 -10.21 18.26 -9.06
CA LYS A 74 -11.27 17.98 -10.05
C LYS A 74 -10.82 18.22 -11.50
N THR A 75 -9.88 19.16 -11.72
CA THR A 75 -9.34 19.44 -13.05
C THR A 75 -8.53 18.26 -13.57
N LEU A 76 -7.69 17.66 -12.71
CA LEU A 76 -6.94 16.46 -13.04
C LEU A 76 -7.87 15.24 -13.24
N ALA A 77 -8.87 15.06 -12.37
CA ALA A 77 -9.87 14.00 -12.54
C ALA A 77 -10.57 14.12 -13.90
N LYS A 78 -11.01 15.32 -14.28
CA LYS A 78 -11.66 15.55 -15.59
C LYS A 78 -10.71 15.29 -16.76
N LYS A 79 -9.46 15.75 -16.66
CA LYS A 79 -8.48 15.65 -17.76
C LYS A 79 -7.99 14.23 -18.01
N PHE A 80 -7.71 13.46 -16.95
CA PHE A 80 -7.04 12.16 -17.05
C PHE A 80 -7.97 10.96 -16.81
N PHE A 81 -9.11 11.17 -16.13
CA PHE A 81 -10.01 10.09 -15.71
C PHE A 81 -11.49 10.36 -16.02
N TYR A 82 -11.78 11.18 -17.01
CA TYR A 82 -13.15 11.50 -17.45
C TYR A 82 -14.08 12.02 -16.33
N GLY A 83 -13.49 12.62 -15.29
CA GLY A 83 -14.22 13.13 -14.12
C GLY A 83 -14.41 12.13 -12.99
N LEU A 84 -13.93 10.90 -13.12
CA LEU A 84 -13.89 9.92 -12.03
C LEU A 84 -12.78 10.34 -11.05
N ASP A 85 -13.14 10.53 -9.80
CA ASP A 85 -12.23 10.96 -8.75
C ASP A 85 -11.86 9.87 -7.74
N ASP A 86 -12.62 8.79 -7.66
CA ASP A 86 -12.37 7.61 -6.80
C ASP A 86 -12.16 6.37 -7.68
N ILE A 87 -10.96 5.86 -7.72
CA ILE A 87 -10.53 4.84 -8.67
C ILE A 87 -9.79 3.73 -7.93
N THR A 88 -10.04 2.49 -8.35
CA THR A 88 -9.29 1.31 -7.88
C THR A 88 -8.67 0.62 -9.08
N ILE A 89 -7.36 0.44 -9.05
CA ILE A 89 -6.61 -0.21 -10.13
C ILE A 89 -5.63 -1.26 -9.59
N PRO A 90 -5.30 -2.30 -10.38
CA PRO A 90 -4.26 -3.26 -10.02
C PRO A 90 -2.91 -2.58 -9.77
N VAL A 91 -2.10 -3.15 -8.88
CA VAL A 91 -0.75 -2.64 -8.57
C VAL A 91 0.10 -2.49 -9.82
N SER A 92 0.06 -3.46 -10.74
CA SER A 92 0.83 -3.41 -12.00
C SER A 92 0.47 -2.22 -12.90
N GLN A 93 -0.78 -1.74 -12.84
CA GLN A 93 -1.24 -0.54 -13.55
C GLN A 93 -0.86 0.72 -12.78
N PHE A 94 -0.95 0.69 -11.44
CA PHE A 94 -0.53 1.81 -10.60
C PHE A 94 0.96 2.13 -10.78
N LEU A 95 1.83 1.13 -10.88
CA LEU A 95 3.27 1.32 -11.11
C LEU A 95 3.58 2.03 -12.45
N LYS A 96 2.69 1.92 -13.43
CA LYS A 96 2.83 2.56 -14.75
C LYS A 96 2.12 3.91 -14.83
N LEU A 97 1.40 4.31 -13.76
CA LEU A 97 0.60 5.52 -13.76
C LEU A 97 1.48 6.77 -13.83
N GLN A 98 1.19 7.63 -14.79
CA GLN A 98 1.86 8.93 -14.97
C GLN A 98 0.79 10.03 -15.04
N ILE A 99 0.70 10.80 -13.97
CA ILE A 99 -0.18 11.96 -13.85
C ILE A 99 0.62 13.14 -13.26
N PRO A 100 0.39 14.37 -13.70
CA PRO A 100 1.14 15.54 -13.23
C PRO A 100 0.58 16.01 -11.87
N ILE A 101 0.99 15.36 -10.81
CA ILE A 101 0.64 15.71 -9.43
C ILE A 101 1.88 16.13 -8.65
N SER A 102 1.68 16.95 -7.64
CA SER A 102 2.74 17.41 -6.75
C SER A 102 2.78 16.65 -5.44
N ASN A 103 1.59 16.27 -4.90
CA ASN A 103 1.49 15.63 -3.60
C ASN A 103 0.70 14.34 -3.66
N VAL A 104 1.15 13.36 -2.91
CA VAL A 104 0.45 12.09 -2.65
C VAL A 104 0.27 11.94 -1.14
N TYR A 105 -0.97 11.88 -0.71
CA TYR A 105 -1.34 11.59 0.67
C TYR A 105 -1.65 10.10 0.80
N ILE A 106 -1.07 9.42 1.78
CA ILE A 106 -1.38 8.01 2.10
C ILE A 106 -2.08 8.00 3.45
N VAL A 107 -3.32 7.52 3.50
CA VAL A 107 -4.18 7.57 4.68
C VAL A 107 -4.70 6.18 5.01
N GLU A 108 -4.53 5.73 6.24
CA GLU A 108 -4.93 4.37 6.66
C GLU A 108 -6.43 4.23 6.89
N ASN A 109 -7.04 5.23 7.51
CA ASN A 109 -8.45 5.17 7.83
C ASN A 109 -9.32 5.44 6.58
N LYS A 110 -10.31 4.55 6.36
CA LYS A 110 -11.17 4.63 5.17
C LYS A 110 -12.06 5.87 5.17
N VAL A 111 -12.56 6.30 6.32
CA VAL A 111 -13.43 7.48 6.41
C VAL A 111 -12.62 8.73 6.10
N ASN A 112 -11.42 8.85 6.66
CA ASN A 112 -10.50 9.95 6.38
C ASN A 112 -10.06 9.98 4.90
N PHE A 113 -9.85 8.81 4.29
CA PHE A 113 -9.62 8.72 2.85
C PHE A 113 -10.82 9.26 2.05
N LEU A 114 -12.06 8.85 2.39
CA LEU A 114 -13.27 9.27 1.68
C LEU A 114 -13.60 10.75 1.88
N THR A 115 -13.28 11.30 3.04
CA THR A 115 -13.56 12.70 3.41
C THR A 115 -12.37 13.63 3.25
N PHE A 116 -11.25 13.12 2.70
CA PHE A 116 -10.05 13.94 2.52
C PHE A 116 -10.38 15.20 1.70
N PRO A 117 -9.97 16.40 2.19
CA PRO A 117 -10.35 17.67 1.54
C PRO A 117 -9.74 17.81 0.14
N PRO A 118 -10.34 18.62 -0.74
CA PRO A 118 -9.75 18.97 -2.02
C PRO A 118 -8.40 19.70 -1.84
N VAL A 119 -7.39 19.23 -2.58
CA VAL A 119 -6.05 19.83 -2.64
C VAL A 119 -5.61 19.86 -4.10
N ALA A 120 -5.15 21.03 -4.58
CA ALA A 120 -4.69 21.18 -5.95
C ALA A 120 -3.49 20.25 -6.25
N ASN A 121 -3.43 19.75 -7.48
CA ASN A 121 -2.36 18.87 -7.97
C ASN A 121 -2.05 17.67 -7.05
N SER A 122 -3.06 17.09 -6.42
CA SER A 122 -2.87 16.05 -5.40
C SER A 122 -3.80 14.87 -5.54
N VAL A 123 -3.35 13.74 -5.00
CA VAL A 123 -4.15 12.53 -4.81
C VAL A 123 -4.05 12.05 -3.37
N VAL A 124 -5.08 11.33 -2.91
CA VAL A 124 -5.02 10.55 -1.69
C VAL A 124 -5.13 9.08 -2.02
N ILE A 125 -4.30 8.25 -1.41
CA ILE A 125 -4.29 6.79 -1.54
C ILE A 125 -4.76 6.18 -0.22
N TRP A 126 -5.66 5.20 -0.30
CA TRP A 126 -6.04 4.43 0.86
C TRP A 126 -4.96 3.40 1.18
N GLY A 127 -4.36 3.48 2.37
CA GLY A 127 -3.21 2.69 2.81
C GLY A 127 -3.50 1.20 3.10
N LYS A 128 -4.62 0.65 2.62
CA LYS A 128 -5.00 -0.76 2.76
C LYS A 128 -5.24 -1.41 1.40
N GLY A 129 -5.09 -2.75 1.36
CA GLY A 129 -5.30 -3.53 0.14
C GLY A 129 -4.04 -3.83 -0.65
N TYR A 130 -2.91 -3.22 -0.29
CA TYR A 130 -1.59 -3.51 -0.85
C TYR A 130 -0.51 -3.44 0.24
N GLY A 131 0.60 -4.14 0.05
CA GLY A 131 1.79 -3.95 0.89
C GLY A 131 2.66 -2.81 0.35
N VAL A 132 3.31 -2.03 1.22
CA VAL A 132 4.23 -0.95 0.82
C VAL A 132 5.27 -1.45 -0.19
N VAL A 133 5.75 -2.68 0.00
CA VAL A 133 6.71 -3.34 -0.91
C VAL A 133 6.21 -3.42 -2.35
N SER A 134 4.91 -3.62 -2.56
CA SER A 134 4.34 -3.80 -3.91
C SER A 134 4.31 -2.51 -4.74
N ILE A 135 4.38 -1.34 -4.09
CA ILE A 135 4.36 -0.04 -4.75
C ILE A 135 5.71 0.70 -4.72
N LYS A 136 6.75 0.09 -4.17
CA LYS A 136 8.09 0.70 -4.00
C LYS A 136 8.73 1.18 -5.30
N GLU A 137 8.39 0.56 -6.44
CA GLU A 137 8.92 0.92 -7.75
C GLU A 137 8.08 1.99 -8.47
N SER A 138 7.06 2.54 -7.83
CA SER A 138 6.23 3.59 -8.43
C SER A 138 7.01 4.87 -8.68
N GLU A 139 7.21 5.22 -9.95
CA GLU A 139 7.84 6.48 -10.35
C GLU A 139 7.00 7.68 -9.91
N LEU A 140 5.67 7.54 -9.86
CA LEU A 140 4.79 8.57 -9.33
C LEU A 140 5.16 8.92 -7.88
N LEU A 141 5.34 7.89 -7.02
CA LEU A 141 5.67 8.10 -5.61
C LEU A 141 7.10 8.60 -5.40
N LYS A 142 8.04 8.19 -6.24
CA LYS A 142 9.43 8.65 -6.18
C LYS A 142 9.59 10.14 -6.52
N ASN A 143 8.72 10.67 -7.36
CA ASN A 143 8.83 12.01 -7.94
C ASN A 143 7.82 13.04 -7.39
N THR A 144 7.12 12.72 -6.31
CA THR A 144 6.12 13.60 -5.68
C THR A 144 6.43 13.81 -4.20
N GLU A 145 5.91 14.87 -3.60
CA GLU A 145 5.88 15.00 -2.14
C GLU A 145 4.97 13.92 -1.57
N LEU A 146 5.51 13.08 -0.72
CA LEU A 146 4.81 11.93 -0.17
C LEU A 146 4.49 12.18 1.30
N ILE A 147 3.20 12.20 1.64
CA ILE A 147 2.72 12.51 2.98
C ILE A 147 1.93 11.32 3.51
N TYR A 148 2.35 10.79 4.64
CA TYR A 148 1.71 9.69 5.31
C TYR A 148 0.95 10.15 6.55
N TRP A 149 -0.28 9.68 6.70
CA TRP A 149 -1.11 9.89 7.87
C TRP A 149 -1.65 8.54 8.36
N GLY A 150 -1.07 8.03 9.44
CA GLY A 150 -1.48 6.83 10.16
C GLY A 150 -2.17 7.16 11.48
N ASP A 151 -2.62 6.14 12.20
CA ASP A 151 -3.01 6.26 13.59
C ASP A 151 -1.79 6.65 14.45
N LEU A 152 -2.01 7.42 15.50
CA LEU A 152 -0.95 7.69 16.49
C LEU A 152 -0.88 6.54 17.50
N ASP A 153 -0.35 5.43 17.02
CA ASP A 153 -0.01 4.25 17.82
C ASP A 153 1.34 3.67 17.37
N ALA A 154 1.82 2.63 18.04
CA ALA A 154 3.11 2.04 17.69
C ALA A 154 3.13 1.53 16.24
N GLN A 155 2.04 0.94 15.75
CA GLN A 155 1.95 0.37 14.40
C GLN A 155 1.98 1.45 13.32
N GLY A 156 1.31 2.60 13.53
CA GLY A 156 1.32 3.71 12.58
C GLY A 156 2.73 4.27 12.36
N PHE A 157 3.54 4.40 13.42
CA PHE A 157 4.95 4.81 13.29
C PHE A 157 5.83 3.73 12.63
N GLU A 158 5.58 2.47 12.91
CA GLU A 158 6.29 1.36 12.28
C GLU A 158 6.02 1.31 10.77
N ILE A 159 4.78 1.57 10.34
CA ILE A 159 4.41 1.68 8.92
C ILE A 159 5.04 2.93 8.29
N LEU A 160 5.04 4.08 8.96
CA LEU A 160 5.76 5.29 8.51
C LEU A 160 7.25 4.98 8.26
N SER A 161 7.90 4.32 9.22
CA SER A 161 9.29 3.90 9.11
C SER A 161 9.51 2.96 7.91
N GLN A 162 8.59 2.04 7.69
CA GLN A 162 8.64 1.12 6.52
C GLN A 162 8.51 1.90 5.20
N PHE A 163 7.61 2.89 5.12
CA PHE A 163 7.52 3.77 3.95
C PHE A 163 8.82 4.52 3.71
N ARG A 164 9.46 5.07 4.75
CA ARG A 164 10.75 5.75 4.64
C ARG A 164 11.90 4.82 4.24
N GLY A 165 11.79 3.54 4.51
CA GLY A 165 12.74 2.54 4.00
C GLY A 165 12.75 2.43 2.47
N TYR A 166 11.66 2.79 1.79
CA TYR A 166 11.55 2.79 0.33
C TYR A 166 11.54 4.20 -0.26
N PHE A 167 11.02 5.18 0.46
CA PHE A 167 10.86 6.57 0.02
C PHE A 167 11.35 7.51 1.14
N ALA A 168 12.66 7.78 1.17
CA ALA A 168 13.29 8.54 2.27
C ALA A 168 12.70 9.95 2.50
N HIS A 169 11.98 10.50 1.51
CA HIS A 169 11.36 11.83 1.56
C HIS A 169 9.94 11.85 2.14
N VAL A 170 9.40 10.72 2.63
CA VAL A 170 8.07 10.67 3.25
C VAL A 170 8.01 11.56 4.49
N LYS A 171 7.04 12.47 4.50
CA LYS A 171 6.69 13.31 5.65
C LYS A 171 5.49 12.71 6.38
N SER A 172 5.44 12.83 7.70
CA SER A 172 4.24 12.53 8.47
C SER A 172 3.30 13.72 8.51
N MET A 173 1.99 13.48 8.62
CA MET A 173 0.97 14.49 8.83
C MET A 173 0.15 14.13 10.06
N LEU A 174 -0.04 15.08 10.99
CA LEU A 174 -0.84 14.89 12.21
C LEU A 174 -0.36 13.72 13.11
N MET A 175 0.88 13.30 12.94
CA MET A 175 1.53 12.27 13.76
C MET A 175 2.55 12.91 14.70
N ASP A 176 2.15 13.98 15.37
CA ASP A 176 2.99 14.81 16.24
C ASP A 176 2.43 14.89 17.66
N LYS A 177 3.29 15.36 18.59
CA LYS A 177 2.97 15.48 20.01
C LYS A 177 1.82 16.46 20.26
N ALA A 178 1.71 17.54 19.49
CA ALA A 178 0.67 18.54 19.67
C ALA A 178 -0.72 17.97 19.30
N THR A 179 -0.79 17.21 18.21
CA THR A 179 -2.01 16.49 17.84
C THR A 179 -2.38 15.43 18.86
N PHE A 180 -1.39 14.65 19.34
CA PHE A 180 -1.60 13.63 20.35
C PHE A 180 -2.14 14.25 21.65
N ASP A 181 -1.47 15.24 22.20
CA ASP A 181 -1.88 15.88 23.48
C ASP A 181 -3.27 16.51 23.40
N LYS A 182 -3.66 16.98 22.23
CA LYS A 182 -4.93 17.68 22.02
C LYS A 182 -6.13 16.74 21.95
N TYR A 183 -5.96 15.54 21.40
CA TYR A 183 -7.07 14.65 21.06
C TYR A 183 -7.03 13.27 21.71
N PHE A 184 -5.96 12.94 22.45
CA PHE A 184 -5.84 11.66 23.13
C PHE A 184 -6.82 11.55 24.33
N GLU A 185 -7.59 10.46 24.38
CA GLU A 185 -8.62 10.21 25.38
C GLU A 185 -8.36 8.93 26.19
N ASN A 186 -7.10 8.58 26.44
CA ASN A 186 -6.67 7.39 27.18
C ASN A 186 -7.03 6.03 26.53
N ASP A 187 -7.12 6.00 25.22
CA ASP A 187 -7.35 4.72 24.51
C ASP A 187 -6.09 3.86 24.51
N SER A 188 -6.33 2.56 24.64
CA SER A 188 -5.27 1.55 24.58
C SER A 188 -5.09 1.03 23.16
N GLY A 189 -3.85 0.95 22.73
CA GLY A 189 -3.44 0.33 21.47
C GLY A 189 -3.10 -1.15 21.61
N THR A 190 -2.54 -1.72 20.55
CA THR A 190 -2.00 -3.07 20.56
C THR A 190 -0.50 -3.02 20.89
N PRO A 191 -0.01 -3.83 21.85
CA PRO A 191 1.41 -3.83 22.18
C PRO A 191 2.30 -4.17 20.99
N SER A 192 3.28 -3.33 20.71
CA SER A 192 4.29 -3.60 19.68
C SER A 192 5.39 -4.51 20.22
N LYS A 193 5.81 -5.45 19.35
CA LYS A 193 6.97 -6.33 19.58
C LYS A 193 8.20 -5.92 18.78
N VAL A 194 8.14 -4.82 18.06
CA VAL A 194 9.24 -4.32 17.24
C VAL A 194 10.35 -3.77 18.14
N ASN A 195 11.57 -4.28 17.98
CA ASN A 195 12.75 -3.90 18.77
C ASN A 195 13.92 -3.52 17.84
N VAL A 196 13.60 -2.88 16.72
CA VAL A 196 14.59 -2.33 15.78
C VAL A 196 14.50 -0.82 15.78
N GLU A 197 15.59 -0.16 15.43
CA GLU A 197 15.61 1.29 15.18
C GLU A 197 14.73 1.62 13.98
N LEU A 198 13.89 2.64 14.12
CA LEU A 198 12.95 3.08 13.09
C LEU A 198 13.49 4.32 12.36
N ASN A 199 13.09 4.49 11.10
CA ASN A 199 13.39 5.67 10.30
C ASN A 199 12.43 6.83 10.68
N LEU A 200 12.59 7.38 11.87
CA LEU A 200 11.76 8.46 12.42
C LEU A 200 12.62 9.72 12.66
N THR A 201 11.97 10.88 12.69
CA THR A 201 12.63 12.09 13.22
C THR A 201 12.79 11.99 14.73
N THR A 202 13.62 12.84 15.32
CA THR A 202 13.81 12.84 16.78
C THR A 202 12.50 13.06 17.54
N GLU A 203 11.64 13.95 17.03
CA GLU A 203 10.33 14.26 17.62
C GLU A 203 9.37 13.09 17.50
N GLU A 204 9.33 12.43 16.34
CA GLU A 204 8.50 11.25 16.09
C GLU A 204 8.98 10.06 16.94
N GLU A 205 10.29 9.85 17.04
CA GLU A 205 10.87 8.79 17.87
C GLU A 205 10.52 8.98 19.35
N ASN A 206 10.63 10.21 19.88
CA ASN A 206 10.24 10.51 21.24
C ASN A 206 8.75 10.21 21.51
N LEU A 207 7.88 10.57 20.55
CA LEU A 207 6.46 10.27 20.67
C LEU A 207 6.18 8.77 20.51
N TYR A 208 6.83 8.09 19.59
CA TYR A 208 6.73 6.65 19.41
C TYR A 208 7.09 5.89 20.69
N GLN A 209 8.22 6.20 21.30
CA GLN A 209 8.66 5.56 22.54
C GLN A 209 7.66 5.80 23.69
N TYR A 210 7.13 7.03 23.81
CA TYR A 210 6.11 7.35 24.80
C TYR A 210 4.81 6.55 24.59
N ILE A 211 4.31 6.49 23.35
CA ILE A 211 3.10 5.75 22.98
C ILE A 211 3.30 4.25 23.20
N LYS A 212 4.43 3.71 22.75
CA LYS A 212 4.77 2.29 22.87
C LYS A 212 4.89 1.84 24.32
N ALA A 213 5.58 2.61 25.17
CA ALA A 213 5.77 2.28 26.59
C ALA A 213 4.46 2.24 27.38
N ASN A 214 3.47 3.05 26.99
CA ASN A 214 2.17 3.15 27.65
C ASN A 214 1.07 2.37 26.92
N ASN A 215 1.38 1.79 25.75
CA ASN A 215 0.42 1.14 24.89
C ASN A 215 -0.77 2.03 24.51
N TYR A 216 -0.50 3.30 24.23
CA TYR A 216 -1.51 4.29 23.86
C TYR A 216 -1.87 4.22 22.37
N ARG A 217 -3.08 4.71 22.04
CA ARG A 217 -3.57 4.87 20.68
C ARG A 217 -4.45 6.10 20.56
N LEU A 218 -4.21 6.90 19.53
CA LEU A 218 -5.15 7.91 19.05
C LEU A 218 -5.50 7.57 17.61
N GLU A 219 -6.74 7.14 17.40
CA GLU A 219 -7.25 6.82 16.06
C GLU A 219 -7.46 8.09 15.24
N GLN A 220 -7.16 8.04 13.95
CA GLN A 220 -7.35 9.15 13.01
C GLN A 220 -8.79 9.71 13.04
N GLU A 221 -9.79 8.87 13.32
CA GLU A 221 -11.21 9.26 13.37
C GLU A 221 -11.54 10.23 14.50
N LYS A 222 -10.72 10.27 15.57
CA LYS A 222 -10.89 11.18 16.69
C LYS A 222 -10.38 12.60 16.41
N ILE A 223 -9.61 12.76 15.36
CA ILE A 223 -9.10 14.07 14.94
C ILE A 223 -10.17 14.79 14.11
N PRO A 224 -10.73 15.92 14.59
CA PRO A 224 -11.81 16.60 13.89
C PRO A 224 -11.41 17.06 12.50
N GLN A 225 -12.29 16.89 11.52
CA GLN A 225 -12.08 17.28 10.12
C GLN A 225 -11.65 18.76 9.96
N ARG A 226 -12.16 19.63 10.81
CA ARG A 226 -11.77 21.05 10.82
C ARG A 226 -10.28 21.21 11.09
N TYR A 227 -9.75 20.46 12.04
CA TYR A 227 -8.32 20.51 12.37
C TYR A 227 -7.45 19.99 11.22
N VAL A 228 -7.89 18.91 10.58
CA VAL A 228 -7.22 18.39 9.37
C VAL A 228 -7.13 19.45 8.29
N ILE A 229 -8.24 20.18 8.02
CA ILE A 229 -8.28 21.26 7.02
C ILE A 229 -7.36 22.42 7.40
N GLU A 230 -7.32 22.80 8.67
CA GLU A 230 -6.44 23.87 9.16
C GLU A 230 -4.96 23.50 8.98
N GLN A 231 -4.58 22.27 9.31
CA GLN A 231 -3.20 21.79 9.16
C GLN A 231 -2.77 21.66 7.69
N LEU A 232 -3.67 21.18 6.82
CA LEU A 232 -3.39 21.14 5.37
C LEU A 232 -3.12 22.52 4.77
N LYS A 233 -3.84 23.56 5.20
CA LYS A 233 -3.59 24.92 4.73
C LYS A 233 -2.22 25.43 5.16
N CYS A 234 -1.82 25.18 6.42
CA CYS A 234 -0.49 25.58 6.90
C CYS A 234 0.68 24.84 6.22
N GLN A 235 0.43 23.69 5.60
CA GLN A 235 1.47 22.96 4.86
C GLN A 235 1.61 23.44 3.40
N LEU A 236 0.60 24.12 2.86
CA LEU A 236 0.55 24.58 1.46
C LEU A 236 0.98 26.04 1.30
N ASP A 237 1.06 26.81 2.39
CA ASP A 237 1.60 28.18 2.47
C ASP A 237 3.12 28.15 2.72
#